data_74efe92dddd0499673fd735addd7b7d8
#
_entry.id   74efe92dddd0499673fd735addd7b7d8
#
_cell.length_a   1.000
_cell.length_b   1.000
_cell.length_c   1.000
_cell.angle_alpha   90.00
_cell.angle_beta   90.00
_cell.angle_gamma   90.00
#
_symmetry.space_group_name_H-M   'P 1'
#
loop_
_entity.id
_entity.type
_entity.pdbx_description
1 polymer ?
#
loop_
_entity_poly.entity_id
_entity_poly.type
_entity_poly.pdbx_seq_one_letter_code
_entity_poly.pdbx_strand_id
1 'polypeptide(L)'
;MLVDIHCHILPGVDDGAPDMETSGAMIRDAYEQGVRYIIATPHYRPEMFEPSMKKVIRVYHELRDYAEEVGIGLRLGCEYYRNEQMIRHLDKKLRPTMLGSRYVLTEFSTNDSFVTVRNYIYELITKGYRPIVAHVERYFCCQEPERIQKLKKLGAQIQINADSVLGYEGHTIKKFCAGLMKDDLVDFIGSDAHNLEGRKMNLGKCATYVRKKMGQDYAEEIFVDNPRRIWKSR
;
A
#
# COMPACT_ATOMS: atom_id res chain seq x y z
N MET A 1 17.81 2.96 -3.43
CA MET A 1 17.15 2.13 -2.41
C MET A 1 15.67 2.49 -2.43
N LEU A 2 14.76 1.50 -2.58
CA LEU A 2 13.32 1.73 -2.63
C LEU A 2 12.66 1.09 -1.41
N VAL A 3 11.50 1.63 -1.01
CA VAL A 3 10.65 1.11 0.06
C VAL A 3 9.26 0.85 -0.52
N ASP A 4 8.79 -0.38 -0.44
CA ASP A 4 7.43 -0.75 -0.81
C ASP A 4 6.52 -0.77 0.41
N ILE A 5 5.45 -0.01 0.38
CA ILE A 5 4.53 0.10 1.51
C ILE A 5 3.23 -0.68 1.32
N HIS A 6 3.05 -1.32 0.17
CA HIS A 6 1.83 -2.05 -0.14
C HIS A 6 2.15 -3.29 -1.00
N CYS A 7 2.13 -4.48 -0.38
CA CYS A 7 2.51 -5.73 -1.02
C CYS A 7 1.86 -6.95 -0.35
N HIS A 8 1.23 -7.83 -1.13
CA HIS A 8 0.56 -9.06 -0.68
C HIS A 8 1.49 -10.27 -0.80
N ILE A 9 2.62 -10.19 -0.13
CA ILE A 9 3.74 -11.14 -0.27
C ILE A 9 3.69 -12.29 0.75
N LEU A 10 2.80 -12.23 1.77
CA LEU A 10 2.72 -13.28 2.77
C LEU A 10 2.04 -14.54 2.22
N PRO A 11 2.65 -15.75 2.39
CA PRO A 11 2.15 -16.95 1.73
C PRO A 11 0.80 -17.41 2.28
N GLY A 12 -0.19 -17.59 1.38
CA GLY A 12 -1.47 -18.24 1.64
C GLY A 12 -2.35 -17.59 2.70
N VAL A 13 -2.28 -16.27 2.86
CA VAL A 13 -3.10 -15.53 3.84
C VAL A 13 -4.24 -14.72 3.20
N ASP A 14 -4.10 -14.37 1.93
CA ASP A 14 -5.07 -13.66 1.12
C ASP A 14 -4.97 -14.10 -0.36
N ASP A 15 -5.35 -13.26 -1.31
CA ASP A 15 -5.22 -13.50 -2.76
C ASP A 15 -3.82 -13.14 -3.32
N GLY A 16 -2.87 -12.85 -2.45
CA GLY A 16 -1.48 -12.63 -2.81
C GLY A 16 -0.71 -13.94 -3.08
N ALA A 17 0.55 -14.01 -2.64
CA ALA A 17 1.39 -15.19 -2.83
C ALA A 17 0.72 -16.47 -2.27
N PRO A 18 0.52 -17.53 -3.08
CA PRO A 18 -0.17 -18.73 -2.62
C PRO A 18 0.68 -19.57 -1.64
N ASP A 19 1.98 -19.51 -1.76
CA ASP A 19 2.93 -20.33 -1.02
C ASP A 19 4.27 -19.64 -0.77
N MET A 20 5.14 -20.30 0.00
CA MET A 20 6.45 -19.75 0.39
C MET A 20 7.40 -19.66 -0.81
N GLU A 21 7.30 -20.55 -1.80
CA GLU A 21 8.13 -20.54 -3.00
C GLU A 21 7.86 -19.27 -3.82
N THR A 22 6.58 -18.99 -4.06
CA THR A 22 6.14 -17.75 -4.74
C THR A 22 6.54 -16.51 -3.97
N SER A 23 6.32 -16.48 -2.64
CA SER A 23 6.74 -15.37 -1.77
C SER A 23 8.26 -15.14 -1.87
N GLY A 24 9.04 -16.19 -1.82
CA GLY A 24 10.50 -16.12 -1.95
C GLY A 24 10.94 -15.59 -3.33
N ALA A 25 10.27 -16.00 -4.39
CA ALA A 25 10.54 -15.48 -5.73
C ALA A 25 10.16 -13.99 -5.84
N MET A 26 9.05 -13.55 -5.25
CA MET A 26 8.67 -12.13 -5.18
C MET A 26 9.70 -11.30 -4.39
N ILE A 27 10.26 -11.83 -3.29
CA ILE A 27 11.35 -11.18 -2.54
C ILE A 27 12.58 -10.97 -3.42
N ARG A 28 13.01 -12.00 -4.17
CA ARG A 28 14.15 -11.87 -5.08
C ARG A 28 13.91 -10.86 -6.19
N ASP A 29 12.73 -10.90 -6.84
CA ASP A 29 12.37 -9.92 -7.87
C ASP A 29 12.37 -8.49 -7.32
N ALA A 30 11.83 -8.29 -6.11
CA ALA A 30 11.88 -6.98 -5.44
C ALA A 30 13.34 -6.50 -5.21
N TYR A 31 14.20 -7.41 -4.73
CA TYR A 31 15.61 -7.09 -4.50
C TYR A 31 16.34 -6.66 -5.79
N GLU A 32 16.13 -7.40 -6.88
CA GLU A 32 16.70 -7.11 -8.20
C GLU A 32 16.23 -5.74 -8.74
N GLN A 33 15.00 -5.33 -8.41
CA GLN A 33 14.45 -4.02 -8.75
C GLN A 33 14.93 -2.88 -7.83
N GLY A 34 15.79 -3.14 -6.86
CA GLY A 34 16.36 -2.13 -5.96
C GLY A 34 15.50 -1.83 -4.74
N VAL A 35 14.46 -2.61 -4.47
CA VAL A 35 13.70 -2.57 -3.21
C VAL A 35 14.58 -3.13 -2.10
N ARG A 36 14.59 -2.50 -0.94
CA ARG A 36 15.34 -2.94 0.24
C ARG A 36 14.47 -3.06 1.48
N TYR A 37 13.27 -2.49 1.44
CA TYR A 37 12.30 -2.59 2.52
C TYR A 37 10.91 -2.84 1.94
N ILE A 38 10.19 -3.78 2.53
CA ILE A 38 8.80 -4.11 2.18
C ILE A 38 7.97 -4.11 3.46
N ILE A 39 6.82 -3.45 3.42
CA ILE A 39 5.76 -3.65 4.39
C ILE A 39 4.77 -4.63 3.77
N ALA A 40 4.75 -5.86 4.27
CA ALA A 40 3.73 -6.82 3.88
C ALA A 40 2.38 -6.37 4.43
N THR A 41 1.41 -6.19 3.56
CA THR A 41 0.09 -5.66 3.88
C THR A 41 -1.02 -6.64 3.47
N PRO A 42 -1.07 -7.85 4.08
CA PRO A 42 -2.14 -8.78 3.74
C PRO A 42 -3.49 -8.12 3.97
N HIS A 43 -4.45 -8.51 3.15
CA HIS A 43 -5.83 -8.07 3.31
C HIS A 43 -6.40 -8.45 4.68
N TYR A 44 -7.13 -7.52 5.27
CA TYR A 44 -8.13 -7.80 6.28
C TYR A 44 -9.49 -7.33 5.79
N ARG A 45 -10.22 -8.25 5.23
CA ARG A 45 -11.58 -8.06 4.69
C ARG A 45 -12.50 -9.10 5.31
N PRO A 46 -13.32 -8.73 6.31
CA PRO A 46 -14.28 -9.63 6.91
C PRO A 46 -15.12 -10.39 5.85
N GLU A 47 -15.41 -11.66 6.15
CA GLU A 47 -16.14 -12.59 5.28
C GLU A 47 -15.40 -13.03 4.00
N MET A 48 -14.22 -12.47 3.69
CA MET A 48 -13.44 -12.86 2.51
C MET A 48 -12.00 -13.24 2.87
N PHE A 49 -11.26 -12.34 3.53
CA PHE A 49 -9.87 -12.55 3.92
C PHE A 49 -9.71 -12.28 5.42
N GLU A 50 -9.91 -13.32 6.23
CA GLU A 50 -9.79 -13.28 7.69
C GLU A 50 -8.84 -14.37 8.23
N PRO A 51 -7.59 -14.44 7.74
CA PRO A 51 -6.65 -15.41 8.28
C PRO A 51 -6.44 -15.17 9.78
N SER A 52 -6.28 -16.24 10.57
CA SER A 52 -5.98 -16.06 11.99
C SER A 52 -4.65 -15.31 12.19
N MET A 53 -4.56 -14.44 13.19
CA MET A 53 -3.30 -13.73 13.49
C MET A 53 -2.14 -14.70 13.78
N LYS A 54 -2.45 -15.87 14.38
CA LYS A 54 -1.45 -16.92 14.59
C LYS A 54 -0.83 -17.39 13.26
N LYS A 55 -1.67 -17.58 12.21
CA LYS A 55 -1.20 -17.93 10.86
C LYS A 55 -0.36 -16.80 10.27
N VAL A 56 -0.88 -15.56 10.29
CA VAL A 56 -0.20 -14.38 9.74
C VAL A 56 1.18 -14.19 10.36
N ILE A 57 1.27 -14.23 11.70
CA ILE A 57 2.53 -14.04 12.43
C ILE A 57 3.53 -15.16 12.10
N ARG A 58 3.08 -16.42 12.04
CA ARG A 58 3.94 -17.54 11.71
C ARG A 58 4.57 -17.38 10.33
N VAL A 59 3.76 -17.20 9.29
CA VAL A 59 4.28 -17.07 7.91
C VAL A 59 5.09 -15.78 7.71
N TYR A 60 4.76 -14.72 8.44
CA TYR A 60 5.55 -13.50 8.46
C TYR A 60 6.98 -13.74 8.99
N HIS A 61 7.13 -14.46 10.10
CA HIS A 61 8.45 -14.76 10.64
C HIS A 61 9.28 -15.65 9.70
N GLU A 62 8.67 -16.70 9.16
CA GLU A 62 9.31 -17.57 8.18
C GLU A 62 9.80 -16.78 6.95
N LEU A 63 8.96 -15.92 6.37
CA LEU A 63 9.32 -15.13 5.20
C LEU A 63 10.31 -14.00 5.53
N ARG A 64 10.20 -13.39 6.73
CA ARG A 64 11.12 -12.33 7.17
C ARG A 64 12.55 -12.83 7.25
N ASP A 65 12.76 -14.02 7.82
CA ASP A 65 14.09 -14.59 7.99
C ASP A 65 14.71 -14.85 6.61
N TYR A 66 13.94 -15.39 5.65
CA TYR A 66 14.36 -15.52 4.26
C TYR A 66 14.62 -14.16 3.57
N ALA A 67 13.76 -13.17 3.78
CA ALA A 67 13.91 -11.84 3.19
C ALA A 67 15.22 -11.16 3.68
N GLU A 68 15.56 -11.35 4.96
CA GLU A 68 16.80 -10.83 5.55
C GLU A 68 18.04 -11.46 4.92
N GLU A 69 18.03 -12.78 4.64
CA GLU A 69 19.10 -13.46 3.91
C GLU A 69 19.30 -12.90 2.49
N VAL A 70 18.22 -12.54 1.80
CA VAL A 70 18.26 -11.90 0.48
C VAL A 70 18.69 -10.43 0.55
N GLY A 71 18.57 -9.77 1.72
CA GLY A 71 18.92 -8.35 1.93
C GLY A 71 17.73 -7.42 1.86
N ILE A 72 16.51 -7.91 2.16
CA ILE A 72 15.28 -7.11 2.27
C ILE A 72 14.81 -7.05 3.73
N GLY A 73 14.64 -5.85 4.24
CA GLY A 73 13.97 -5.63 5.52
C GLY A 73 12.46 -5.80 5.38
N LEU A 74 11.91 -6.94 5.78
CA LEU A 74 10.47 -7.19 5.76
C LEU A 74 9.82 -6.72 7.08
N ARG A 75 8.68 -6.07 7.00
CA ARG A 75 7.86 -5.66 8.15
C ARG A 75 6.40 -6.00 7.89
N LEU A 76 5.63 -6.08 8.98
CA LEU A 76 4.22 -6.42 8.92
C LEU A 76 3.35 -5.16 9.05
N GLY A 77 2.39 -5.04 8.17
CA GLY A 77 1.26 -4.13 8.19
C GLY A 77 -0.03 -4.89 7.91
N CYS A 78 -1.02 -4.18 7.44
CA CYS A 78 -2.29 -4.74 7.01
C CYS A 78 -2.98 -3.75 6.09
N GLU A 79 -3.58 -4.23 5.01
CA GLU A 79 -4.55 -3.47 4.25
C GLU A 79 -5.95 -3.73 4.80
N TYR A 80 -6.51 -2.72 5.41
CA TYR A 80 -7.85 -2.78 6.01
C TYR A 80 -8.91 -2.43 4.96
N TYR A 81 -9.75 -3.40 4.63
CA TYR A 81 -10.97 -3.11 3.86
C TYR A 81 -12.00 -2.41 4.74
N ARG A 82 -12.48 -1.26 4.28
CA ARG A 82 -13.49 -0.47 5.00
C ARG A 82 -14.77 -1.28 5.24
N ASN A 83 -15.18 -1.37 6.47
CA ASN A 83 -16.44 -1.94 6.92
C ASN A 83 -16.89 -1.27 8.23
N GLU A 84 -18.12 -1.50 8.66
CA GLU A 84 -18.70 -0.86 9.84
C GLU A 84 -17.97 -1.18 11.16
N GLN A 85 -17.19 -2.25 11.19
CA GLN A 85 -16.47 -2.69 12.39
C GLN A 85 -14.98 -2.34 12.38
N MET A 86 -14.45 -1.80 11.28
CA MET A 86 -13.01 -1.57 11.11
C MET A 86 -12.40 -0.76 12.26
N ILE A 87 -13.01 0.36 12.63
CA ILE A 87 -12.51 1.21 13.73
C ILE A 87 -12.46 0.42 15.05
N ARG A 88 -13.49 -0.36 15.33
CA ARG A 88 -13.52 -1.25 16.51
C ARG A 88 -12.42 -2.31 16.43
N HIS A 89 -12.14 -2.83 15.26
CA HIS A 89 -11.07 -3.82 15.04
C HIS A 89 -9.69 -3.19 15.22
N LEU A 90 -9.48 -1.96 14.79
CA LEU A 90 -8.27 -1.18 15.04
C LEU A 90 -8.08 -0.91 16.55
N ASP A 91 -9.13 -0.43 17.24
CA ASP A 91 -9.09 -0.16 18.69
C ASP A 91 -8.77 -1.43 19.49
N LYS A 92 -9.28 -2.59 19.05
CA LYS A 92 -9.00 -3.90 19.65
C LYS A 92 -7.69 -4.52 19.21
N LYS A 93 -6.94 -3.87 18.30
CA LYS A 93 -5.67 -4.36 17.74
C LYS A 93 -5.77 -5.77 17.15
N LEU A 94 -6.89 -6.08 16.47
CA LEU A 94 -7.11 -7.40 15.86
C LEU A 94 -6.16 -7.68 14.69
N ARG A 95 -5.64 -6.64 14.07
CA ARG A 95 -4.61 -6.68 13.03
C ARG A 95 -3.59 -5.56 13.29
N PRO A 96 -2.36 -5.69 12.80
CA PRO A 96 -1.39 -4.63 12.91
C PRO A 96 -1.78 -3.45 12.02
N THR A 97 -1.53 -2.24 12.49
CA THR A 97 -1.38 -1.07 11.65
C THR A 97 -0.04 -1.15 10.88
N MET A 98 0.29 -0.18 10.05
CA MET A 98 1.59 -0.16 9.36
C MET A 98 2.73 -0.14 10.40
N LEU A 99 3.42 -1.26 10.58
CA LEU A 99 4.50 -1.46 11.57
C LEU A 99 4.08 -1.21 13.04
N GLY A 100 2.82 -1.30 13.38
CA GLY A 100 2.32 -0.93 14.72
C GLY A 100 2.29 0.59 14.97
N SER A 101 2.52 1.41 13.95
CA SER A 101 2.46 2.87 13.99
C SER A 101 1.01 3.39 13.99
N ARG A 102 0.82 4.70 13.87
CA ARG A 102 -0.51 5.30 13.67
C ARG A 102 -1.01 5.24 12.22
N TYR A 103 -0.17 4.84 11.27
CA TYR A 103 -0.56 4.75 9.87
C TYR A 103 -1.43 3.52 9.63
N VAL A 104 -2.52 3.71 8.90
CA VAL A 104 -3.49 2.67 8.54
C VAL A 104 -3.70 2.71 7.04
N LEU A 105 -3.28 1.65 6.35
CA LEU A 105 -3.57 1.48 4.93
C LEU A 105 -5.03 1.01 4.82
N THR A 106 -5.84 1.79 4.11
CA THR A 106 -7.30 1.59 4.06
C THR A 106 -7.76 1.46 2.62
N GLU A 107 -8.40 0.33 2.33
CA GLU A 107 -9.08 0.06 1.07
C GLU A 107 -10.59 0.35 1.19
N PHE A 108 -11.19 0.84 0.10
CA PHE A 108 -12.61 1.11 -0.05
C PHE A 108 -13.19 0.30 -1.20
N SER A 109 -14.52 0.15 -1.22
CA SER A 109 -15.20 -0.35 -2.41
C SER A 109 -15.06 0.66 -3.56
N THR A 110 -14.84 0.16 -4.78
CA THR A 110 -14.86 1.00 -5.99
C THR A 110 -16.18 1.75 -6.17
N ASN A 111 -17.27 1.22 -5.58
CA ASN A 111 -18.61 1.79 -5.62
C ASN A 111 -18.96 2.65 -4.41
N ASP A 112 -18.06 2.82 -3.44
CA ASP A 112 -18.31 3.70 -2.30
C ASP A 112 -18.52 5.14 -2.76
N SER A 113 -19.44 5.86 -2.11
CA SER A 113 -19.62 7.28 -2.38
C SER A 113 -18.45 8.10 -1.80
N PHE A 114 -18.17 9.26 -2.37
CA PHE A 114 -17.17 10.17 -1.80
C PHE A 114 -17.48 10.59 -0.36
N VAL A 115 -18.75 10.72 -0.02
CA VAL A 115 -19.19 11.03 1.35
C VAL A 115 -18.81 9.89 2.30
N THR A 116 -18.99 8.64 1.88
CA THR A 116 -18.59 7.47 2.65
C THR A 116 -17.08 7.47 2.89
N VAL A 117 -16.27 7.60 1.84
CA VAL A 117 -14.81 7.65 1.94
C VAL A 117 -14.37 8.78 2.87
N ARG A 118 -14.86 9.99 2.64
CA ARG A 118 -14.51 11.19 3.44
C ARG A 118 -14.85 11.01 4.92
N ASN A 119 -16.04 10.54 5.22
CA ASN A 119 -16.49 10.38 6.61
C ASN A 119 -15.65 9.32 7.34
N TYR A 120 -15.29 8.27 6.67
CA TYR A 120 -14.46 7.21 7.22
C TYR A 120 -13.03 7.69 7.51
N ILE A 121 -12.43 8.43 6.57
CA ILE A 121 -11.14 9.09 6.77
C ILE A 121 -11.19 10.06 7.95
N TYR A 122 -12.25 10.86 8.05
CA TYR A 122 -12.45 11.78 9.17
C TYR A 122 -12.53 11.03 10.51
N GLU A 123 -13.24 9.91 10.57
CA GLU A 123 -13.35 9.08 11.76
C GLU A 123 -11.99 8.52 12.18
N LEU A 124 -11.20 7.97 11.25
CA LEU A 124 -9.85 7.50 11.53
C LEU A 124 -8.95 8.60 12.10
N ILE A 125 -9.01 9.79 11.53
CA ILE A 125 -8.21 10.95 12.00
C ILE A 125 -8.63 11.40 13.39
N THR A 126 -9.93 11.45 13.69
CA THR A 126 -10.43 11.84 15.01
C THR A 126 -10.04 10.82 16.10
N LYS A 127 -9.80 9.58 15.72
CA LYS A 127 -9.24 8.52 16.58
C LYS A 127 -7.71 8.57 16.71
N GLY A 128 -7.06 9.53 16.04
CA GLY A 128 -5.62 9.73 16.10
C GLY A 128 -4.81 8.84 15.14
N TYR A 129 -5.47 8.15 14.21
CA TYR A 129 -4.80 7.43 13.14
C TYR A 129 -4.37 8.37 12.01
N ARG A 130 -3.47 7.88 11.18
CA ARG A 130 -3.00 8.52 9.94
C ARG A 130 -3.40 7.64 8.75
N PRO A 131 -4.59 7.85 8.17
CA PRO A 131 -5.06 7.01 7.09
C PRO A 131 -4.25 7.21 5.81
N ILE A 132 -3.86 6.10 5.18
CA ILE A 132 -3.34 6.03 3.82
C ILE A 132 -4.46 5.44 2.98
N VAL A 133 -4.97 6.20 2.01
CA VAL A 133 -5.96 5.71 1.05
C VAL A 133 -5.24 4.88 -0.01
N ALA A 134 -5.45 3.57 0.03
CA ALA A 134 -4.83 2.63 -0.90
C ALA A 134 -5.36 2.84 -2.31
N HIS A 135 -4.49 2.72 -3.33
CA HIS A 135 -4.79 2.76 -4.77
C HIS A 135 -6.01 3.65 -5.12
N VAL A 136 -5.93 4.93 -4.72
CA VAL A 136 -7.04 5.90 -4.82
C VAL A 136 -7.56 6.06 -6.24
N GLU A 137 -6.74 5.81 -7.23
CA GLU A 137 -7.06 5.87 -8.66
C GLU A 137 -8.10 4.85 -9.11
N ARG A 138 -8.36 3.80 -8.29
CA ARG A 138 -9.37 2.77 -8.57
C ARG A 138 -10.78 3.16 -8.16
N TYR A 139 -10.95 4.22 -7.34
CA TYR A 139 -12.27 4.61 -6.82
C TYR A 139 -12.96 5.60 -7.76
N PHE A 140 -14.12 5.21 -8.30
CA PHE A 140 -14.91 6.10 -9.18
C PHE A 140 -15.24 7.44 -8.52
N CYS A 141 -15.50 7.43 -7.23
CA CYS A 141 -15.81 8.65 -6.49
C CYS A 141 -14.62 9.58 -6.30
N CYS A 142 -13.40 9.15 -6.61
CA CYS A 142 -12.15 9.90 -6.43
C CYS A 142 -11.52 10.35 -7.77
N GLN A 143 -12.17 10.18 -8.91
CA GLN A 143 -11.64 10.52 -10.23
C GLN A 143 -11.52 12.04 -10.49
N GLU A 144 -11.94 12.87 -9.55
CA GLU A 144 -11.79 14.33 -9.59
C GLU A 144 -10.64 14.75 -8.65
N PRO A 145 -9.58 15.44 -9.14
CA PRO A 145 -8.45 15.88 -8.30
C PRO A 145 -8.87 16.70 -7.08
N GLU A 146 -9.93 17.51 -7.19
CA GLU A 146 -10.47 18.31 -6.10
C GLU A 146 -10.97 17.44 -4.93
N ARG A 147 -11.43 16.22 -5.20
CA ARG A 147 -11.83 15.26 -4.16
C ARG A 147 -10.62 14.73 -3.43
N ILE A 148 -9.53 14.44 -4.14
CA ILE A 148 -8.26 14.04 -3.53
C ILE A 148 -7.71 15.17 -2.65
N GLN A 149 -7.74 16.42 -3.13
CA GLN A 149 -7.34 17.57 -2.33
C GLN A 149 -8.16 17.70 -1.04
N LYS A 150 -9.46 17.41 -1.08
CA LYS A 150 -10.31 17.42 0.12
C LYS A 150 -9.89 16.33 1.12
N LEU A 151 -9.53 15.13 0.67
CA LEU A 151 -9.03 14.06 1.55
C LEU A 151 -7.69 14.45 2.17
N LYS A 152 -6.76 15.03 1.38
CA LYS A 152 -5.47 15.53 1.90
C LYS A 152 -5.65 16.65 2.92
N LYS A 153 -6.58 17.58 2.69
CA LYS A 153 -6.89 18.66 3.64
C LYS A 153 -7.45 18.14 4.97
N LEU A 154 -8.11 16.99 4.97
CA LEU A 154 -8.52 16.33 6.21
C LEU A 154 -7.32 15.67 6.95
N GLY A 155 -6.23 15.39 6.26
CA GLY A 155 -5.05 14.73 6.83
C GLY A 155 -4.82 13.30 6.31
N ALA A 156 -5.57 12.85 5.30
CA ALA A 156 -5.31 11.60 4.62
C ALA A 156 -4.03 11.66 3.80
N GLN A 157 -3.38 10.53 3.67
CA GLN A 157 -2.27 10.33 2.75
C GLN A 157 -2.75 9.49 1.56
N ILE A 158 -2.22 9.77 0.39
CA ILE A 158 -2.69 9.22 -0.88
C ILE A 158 -1.65 8.26 -1.45
N GLN A 159 -2.07 7.01 -1.66
CA GLN A 159 -1.25 6.02 -2.34
C GLN A 159 -1.88 5.66 -3.69
N ILE A 160 -1.05 5.57 -4.72
CA ILE A 160 -1.37 5.04 -6.06
C ILE A 160 -0.48 3.83 -6.38
N ASN A 161 -0.94 2.98 -7.30
CA ASN A 161 -0.21 1.77 -7.66
C ASN A 161 0.84 2.02 -8.75
N ALA A 162 1.96 1.30 -8.65
CA ALA A 162 3.03 1.33 -9.65
C ALA A 162 2.52 0.94 -11.05
N ASP A 163 1.65 -0.07 -11.14
CA ASP A 163 1.07 -0.55 -12.40
C ASP A 163 0.17 0.50 -13.06
N SER A 164 -0.59 1.24 -12.26
CA SER A 164 -1.41 2.37 -12.71
C SER A 164 -0.55 3.48 -13.30
N VAL A 165 0.54 3.84 -12.64
CA VAL A 165 1.50 4.86 -13.11
C VAL A 165 2.18 4.43 -14.42
N LEU A 166 2.55 3.16 -14.54
CA LEU A 166 3.16 2.60 -15.76
C LEU A 166 2.15 2.47 -16.92
N GLY A 167 0.86 2.39 -16.60
CA GLY A 167 -0.24 2.30 -17.58
C GLY A 167 -0.68 0.87 -17.87
N TYR A 168 -0.34 -0.08 -17.03
CA TYR A 168 -0.78 -1.47 -17.17
C TYR A 168 -2.28 -1.64 -16.87
N GLU A 169 -2.87 -0.71 -16.12
CA GLU A 169 -4.32 -0.62 -15.89
C GLU A 169 -5.05 0.31 -16.89
N GLY A 170 -4.38 0.72 -17.97
CA GLY A 170 -4.96 1.49 -19.08
C GLY A 170 -4.58 2.97 -19.08
N HIS A 171 -4.80 3.58 -20.26
CA HIS A 171 -4.35 4.95 -20.52
C HIS A 171 -5.04 6.01 -19.65
N THR A 172 -6.33 5.84 -19.38
CA THR A 172 -7.13 6.79 -18.58
C THR A 172 -6.61 6.86 -17.16
N ILE A 173 -6.37 5.72 -16.53
CA ILE A 173 -5.83 5.63 -15.18
C ILE A 173 -4.41 6.21 -15.13
N LYS A 174 -3.56 5.85 -16.09
CA LYS A 174 -2.22 6.44 -16.22
C LYS A 174 -2.24 7.96 -16.29
N LYS A 175 -3.13 8.53 -17.12
CA LYS A 175 -3.28 9.98 -17.25
C LYS A 175 -3.74 10.63 -15.96
N PHE A 176 -4.66 9.99 -15.25
CA PHE A 176 -5.13 10.46 -13.94
C PHE A 176 -3.99 10.44 -12.91
N CYS A 177 -3.25 9.34 -12.78
CA CYS A 177 -2.09 9.25 -11.89
C CYS A 177 -1.02 10.32 -12.22
N ALA A 178 -0.76 10.55 -13.52
CA ALA A 178 0.17 11.59 -13.94
C ALA A 178 -0.30 13.01 -13.55
N GLY A 179 -1.61 13.27 -13.59
CA GLY A 179 -2.21 14.50 -13.09
C GLY A 179 -2.01 14.65 -11.58
N LEU A 180 -2.34 13.62 -10.80
CA LEU A 180 -2.17 13.63 -9.35
C LEU A 180 -0.72 13.88 -8.93
N MET A 181 0.26 13.24 -9.60
CA MET A 181 1.68 13.48 -9.35
C MET A 181 2.08 14.92 -9.67
N LYS A 182 1.62 15.47 -10.81
CA LYS A 182 1.92 16.84 -11.22
C LYS A 182 1.37 17.89 -10.24
N ASP A 183 0.21 17.61 -9.65
CA ASP A 183 -0.48 18.49 -8.70
C ASP A 183 -0.03 18.26 -7.25
N ASP A 184 1.04 17.44 -7.03
CA ASP A 184 1.59 17.10 -5.70
C ASP A 184 0.56 16.49 -4.76
N LEU A 185 -0.31 15.64 -5.28
CA LEU A 185 -1.39 15.02 -4.54
C LEU A 185 -1.06 13.59 -4.07
N VAL A 186 0.05 13.00 -4.54
CA VAL A 186 0.48 11.65 -4.19
C VAL A 186 1.47 11.69 -3.04
N ASP A 187 1.26 10.87 -2.03
CA ASP A 187 2.20 10.71 -0.92
C ASP A 187 3.04 9.43 -1.05
N PHE A 188 2.49 8.39 -1.66
CA PHE A 188 3.14 7.08 -1.82
C PHE A 188 2.82 6.44 -3.17
N ILE A 189 3.78 5.67 -3.67
CA ILE A 189 3.55 4.69 -4.72
C ILE A 189 3.91 3.32 -4.14
N GLY A 190 2.93 2.39 -4.14
CA GLY A 190 3.09 1.00 -3.73
C GLY A 190 3.07 0.05 -4.92
N SER A 191 3.63 -1.15 -4.77
CA SER A 191 3.55 -2.16 -5.83
C SER A 191 2.17 -2.77 -5.95
N ASP A 192 1.52 -3.01 -4.84
CA ASP A 192 0.30 -3.82 -4.75
C ASP A 192 0.51 -5.21 -5.39
N ALA A 193 1.75 -5.74 -5.26
CA ALA A 193 2.16 -6.99 -5.87
C ALA A 193 1.54 -8.19 -5.16
N HIS A 194 0.99 -9.13 -5.97
CA HIS A 194 0.32 -10.34 -5.48
C HIS A 194 0.96 -11.62 -5.99
N ASN A 195 1.65 -11.55 -7.13
CA ASN A 195 2.21 -12.72 -7.80
C ASN A 195 3.34 -12.32 -8.76
N LEU A 196 3.83 -13.30 -9.54
CA LEU A 196 4.94 -13.12 -10.48
C LEU A 196 4.49 -12.84 -11.93
N GLU A 197 3.20 -12.80 -12.20
CA GLU A 197 2.66 -12.68 -13.58
C GLU A 197 1.78 -11.44 -13.78
N GLY A 198 0.55 -11.47 -13.28
CA GLY A 198 -0.44 -10.44 -13.55
C GLY A 198 -0.27 -9.19 -12.71
N ARG A 199 -0.10 -9.35 -11.38
CA ARG A 199 0.09 -8.27 -10.39
C ARG A 199 1.47 -8.43 -9.75
N LYS A 200 2.52 -8.18 -10.52
CA LYS A 200 3.90 -8.42 -10.10
C LYS A 200 4.57 -7.17 -9.54
N MET A 201 5.72 -7.36 -8.92
CA MET A 201 6.57 -6.28 -8.44
C MET A 201 7.06 -5.44 -9.63
N ASN A 202 6.55 -4.23 -9.77
CA ASN A 202 6.95 -3.27 -10.80
C ASN A 202 7.48 -1.96 -10.22
N LEU A 203 7.79 -1.94 -8.91
CA LEU A 203 8.15 -0.71 -8.19
C LEU A 203 9.45 -0.08 -8.75
N GLY A 204 10.46 -0.88 -9.06
CA GLY A 204 11.73 -0.37 -9.62
C GLY A 204 11.58 0.24 -11.01
N LYS A 205 10.75 -0.38 -11.87
CA LYS A 205 10.39 0.19 -13.18
C LYS A 205 9.64 1.50 -13.02
N CYS A 206 8.67 1.53 -12.07
CA CYS A 206 7.91 2.72 -11.78
C CYS A 206 8.81 3.85 -11.25
N ALA A 207 9.71 3.57 -10.32
CA ALA A 207 10.64 4.56 -9.79
C ALA A 207 11.54 5.15 -10.89
N THR A 208 12.00 4.32 -11.81
CA THR A 208 12.77 4.79 -12.98
C THR A 208 11.94 5.70 -13.88
N TYR A 209 10.68 5.33 -14.14
CA TYR A 209 9.76 6.14 -14.92
C TYR A 209 9.44 7.47 -14.25
N VAL A 210 9.12 7.46 -12.95
CA VAL A 210 8.81 8.67 -12.16
C VAL A 210 10.03 9.61 -12.11
N ARG A 211 11.22 9.07 -11.85
CA ARG A 211 12.46 9.86 -11.88
C ARG A 211 12.67 10.59 -13.20
N LYS A 212 12.41 9.92 -14.32
CA LYS A 212 12.52 10.50 -15.65
C LYS A 212 11.47 11.58 -15.92
N LYS A 213 10.26 11.44 -15.36
CA LYS A 213 9.12 12.34 -15.63
C LYS A 213 8.99 13.50 -14.67
N MET A 214 9.27 13.26 -13.38
CA MET A 214 9.03 14.20 -12.27
C MET A 214 10.33 14.72 -11.64
N GLY A 215 11.47 14.10 -11.97
CA GLY A 215 12.77 14.46 -11.38
C GLY A 215 13.20 13.54 -10.24
N GLN A 216 14.48 13.69 -9.88
CA GLN A 216 15.12 12.85 -8.85
C GLN A 216 14.53 13.12 -7.46
N ASP A 217 14.35 14.40 -7.10
CA ASP A 217 13.89 14.80 -5.76
C ASP A 217 12.48 14.28 -5.48
N TYR A 218 11.57 14.42 -6.44
CA TYR A 218 10.21 13.87 -6.33
C TYR A 218 10.24 12.33 -6.18
N ALA A 219 11.04 11.63 -6.98
CA ALA A 219 11.15 10.19 -6.86
C ALA A 219 11.75 9.76 -5.52
N GLU A 220 12.74 10.48 -4.98
CA GLU A 220 13.32 10.21 -3.67
C GLU A 220 12.26 10.41 -2.57
N GLU A 221 11.50 11.50 -2.64
CA GLU A 221 10.41 11.76 -1.70
C GLU A 221 9.39 10.63 -1.66
N ILE A 222 8.84 10.23 -2.82
CA ILE A 222 7.74 9.28 -2.92
C ILE A 222 8.16 7.84 -2.59
N PHE A 223 9.33 7.40 -3.04
CA PHE A 223 9.78 6.01 -2.88
C PHE A 223 10.67 5.76 -1.67
N VAL A 224 11.15 6.83 -1.01
CA VAL A 224 12.12 6.69 0.08
C VAL A 224 11.72 7.51 1.31
N ASP A 225 11.59 8.83 1.20
CA ASP A 225 11.46 9.68 2.38
C ASP A 225 10.08 9.58 3.02
N ASN A 226 9.01 9.64 2.26
CA ASN A 226 7.66 9.45 2.77
C ASN A 226 7.46 8.05 3.37
N PRO A 227 7.83 6.92 2.69
CA PRO A 227 7.84 5.59 3.29
C PRO A 227 8.65 5.48 4.58
N ARG A 228 9.81 6.14 4.66
CA ARG A 228 10.64 6.16 5.88
C ARG A 228 9.93 6.81 7.07
N ARG A 229 9.01 7.75 6.85
CA ARG A 229 8.22 8.36 7.93
C ARG A 229 7.34 7.31 8.63
N ILE A 230 6.77 6.35 7.88
CA ILE A 230 6.05 5.23 8.47
C ILE A 230 7.01 4.38 9.31
N TRP A 231 8.18 4.10 8.77
CA TRP A 231 9.20 3.27 9.43
C TRP A 231 9.75 3.87 10.72
N LYS A 232 9.87 5.20 10.79
CA LYS A 232 10.39 5.95 11.95
C LYS A 232 9.33 6.30 12.99
N SER A 233 8.04 6.11 12.68
CA SER A 233 6.92 6.57 13.52
C SER A 233 6.47 5.55 14.60
N ARG A 234 7.40 4.77 15.14
CA ARG A 234 7.16 3.84 16.25
C ARG A 234 7.00 4.55 17.58
#